data_6a3009ca74cb569fb5724c18ce6dd0f8
#
_entry.id   6a3009ca74cb569fb5724c18ce6dd0f8
#
_cell.length_a   1.000
_cell.length_b   1.000
_cell.length_c   1.000
_cell.angle_alpha   90.00
_cell.angle_beta   90.00
_cell.angle_gamma   90.00
#
_symmetry.space_group_name_H-M   'P 1'
#
loop_
_entity.id
_entity.type
_entity.pdbx_description
1 polymer ?
#
loop_
_entity_poly.entity_id
_entity_poly.type
_entity_poly.pdbx_seq_one_letter_code
_entity_poly.pdbx_strand_id
1 'polypeptide(L)'
;MTISAKTWQAFVTKLAQINAAAGTKMRQYIARYGLEDTQALIRYAYALATRYGEASASLAADMYDAIAALSGVSLPPAVAAPTAAYGDTAAAMYATAASGSPEQVAAAIERLVKLPSADTMLQNAIRDQAEFAWIPSGDTCAFCLAVASRGWQPASKKILKGGHAEHIHGNCDCMFCIRFDPFSDVAGYNNGERYREMYDDAEGRSSVDKINSMRRKFYQQNSDEINAQKRSAYEKRRERESSAAEEGDAGTP
;
A
#
# COMPACT_ATOMS: atom_id res chain seq x y z
N MET A 1 3.34 -24.81 14.42
CA MET A 1 3.69 -23.49 15.01
C MET A 1 3.25 -22.41 14.03
N THR A 2 2.90 -21.23 14.49
CA THR A 2 2.46 -20.13 13.63
C THR A 2 3.42 -18.95 13.72
N ILE A 3 3.41 -18.07 12.72
CA ILE A 3 4.22 -16.86 12.74
C ILE A 3 3.80 -15.96 13.91
N SER A 4 4.78 -15.42 14.65
CA SER A 4 4.50 -14.51 15.76
C SER A 4 4.09 -13.11 15.29
N ALA A 5 3.31 -12.37 16.11
CA ALA A 5 2.96 -10.98 15.85
C ALA A 5 4.21 -10.11 15.63
N LYS A 6 5.26 -10.34 16.41
CA LYS A 6 6.54 -9.62 16.29
C LYS A 6 7.21 -9.85 14.93
N THR A 7 7.24 -11.10 14.46
CA THR A 7 7.84 -11.45 13.16
C THR A 7 7.03 -10.85 12.01
N TRP A 8 5.69 -10.93 12.08
CA TRP A 8 4.81 -10.31 11.11
C TRP A 8 4.98 -8.78 11.06
N GLN A 9 5.01 -8.13 12.22
CA GLN A 9 5.22 -6.69 12.28
C GLN A 9 6.58 -6.27 11.74
N ALA A 10 7.63 -7.03 11.99
CA ALA A 10 8.96 -6.77 11.43
C ALA A 10 8.96 -6.87 9.90
N PHE A 11 8.25 -7.83 9.33
CA PHE A 11 8.06 -7.97 7.89
C PHE A 11 7.32 -6.77 7.29
N VAL A 12 6.18 -6.41 7.85
CA VAL A 12 5.38 -5.25 7.39
C VAL A 12 6.20 -3.95 7.48
N THR A 13 6.96 -3.77 8.56
CA THR A 13 7.85 -2.61 8.73
C THR A 13 8.93 -2.55 7.66
N LYS A 14 9.54 -3.69 7.30
CA LYS A 14 10.54 -3.71 6.21
C LYS A 14 9.92 -3.38 4.85
N LEU A 15 8.71 -3.89 4.57
CA LEU A 15 7.97 -3.52 3.35
C LEU A 15 7.66 -2.02 3.31
N ALA A 16 7.19 -1.45 4.41
CA ALA A 16 6.93 -0.01 4.52
C ALA A 16 8.20 0.82 4.28
N GLN A 17 9.36 0.38 4.80
CA GLN A 17 10.65 1.03 4.54
C GLN A 17 11.06 0.98 3.06
N ILE A 18 10.87 -0.15 2.38
CA ILE A 18 11.14 -0.29 0.94
C ILE A 18 10.26 0.69 0.15
N ASN A 19 8.96 0.73 0.44
CA ASN A 19 8.01 1.62 -0.22
C ASN A 19 8.37 3.10 -0.01
N ALA A 20 8.61 3.50 1.25
CA ALA A 20 8.97 4.86 1.62
C ALA A 20 10.31 5.31 0.98
N ALA A 21 11.28 4.40 0.85
CA ALA A 21 12.54 4.69 0.18
C ALA A 21 12.34 5.02 -1.30
N ALA A 22 11.48 4.27 -2.00
CA ALA A 22 11.14 4.55 -3.39
C ALA A 22 10.41 5.90 -3.55
N GLY A 23 9.41 6.18 -2.69
CA GLY A 23 8.69 7.46 -2.67
C GLY A 23 9.62 8.64 -2.38
N THR A 24 10.55 8.48 -1.44
CA THR A 24 11.55 9.51 -1.11
C THR A 24 12.46 9.81 -2.31
N LYS A 25 12.92 8.76 -3.02
CA LYS A 25 13.72 8.94 -4.24
C LYS A 25 12.95 9.65 -5.34
N MET A 26 11.67 9.35 -5.49
CA MET A 26 10.81 10.04 -6.45
C MET A 26 10.63 11.52 -6.08
N ARG A 27 10.35 11.86 -4.82
CA ARG A 27 10.27 13.25 -4.36
C ARG A 27 11.58 14.01 -4.59
N GLN A 28 12.73 13.40 -4.30
CA GLN A 28 14.04 13.99 -4.58
C GLN A 28 14.27 14.25 -6.07
N TYR A 29 13.86 13.32 -6.93
CA TYR A 29 13.94 13.50 -8.38
C TYR A 29 13.10 14.68 -8.85
N ILE A 30 11.83 14.74 -8.42
CA ILE A 30 10.90 15.82 -8.80
C ILE A 30 11.39 17.19 -8.28
N ALA A 31 11.89 17.24 -7.04
CA ALA A 31 12.45 18.48 -6.48
C ALA A 31 13.65 19.02 -7.28
N ARG A 32 14.40 18.13 -7.95
CA ARG A 32 15.58 18.51 -8.74
C ARG A 32 15.27 18.81 -10.20
N TYR A 33 14.33 18.07 -10.80
CA TYR A 33 14.13 18.07 -12.26
C TYR A 33 12.72 18.51 -12.69
N GLY A 34 11.80 18.71 -11.73
CA GLY A 34 10.40 19.05 -12.03
C GLY A 34 9.59 17.86 -12.54
N LEU A 35 8.44 18.17 -13.11
CA LEU A 35 7.48 17.21 -13.69
C LEU A 35 7.33 17.38 -15.22
N GLU A 36 7.99 18.36 -15.83
CA GLU A 36 7.77 18.78 -17.20
C GLU A 36 8.26 17.73 -18.20
N ASP A 37 9.43 17.12 -17.95
CA ASP A 37 9.92 16.00 -18.79
C ASP A 37 9.27 14.68 -18.34
N THR A 38 8.04 14.47 -18.77
CA THR A 38 7.27 13.26 -18.44
C THR A 38 7.98 11.98 -18.89
N GLN A 39 8.75 12.01 -19.99
CA GLN A 39 9.48 10.82 -20.46
C GLN A 39 10.65 10.47 -19.55
N ALA A 40 11.40 11.44 -19.08
CA ALA A 40 12.45 11.22 -18.09
C ALA A 40 11.86 10.76 -16.76
N LEU A 41 10.74 11.35 -16.32
CA LEU A 41 10.01 10.94 -15.13
C LEU A 41 9.60 9.45 -15.21
N ILE A 42 9.01 9.01 -16.34
CA ILE A 42 8.59 7.61 -16.54
C ILE A 42 9.79 6.67 -16.48
N ARG A 43 10.90 6.99 -17.15
CA ARG A 43 12.12 6.16 -17.12
C ARG A 43 12.67 6.02 -15.71
N TYR A 44 12.71 7.11 -14.94
CA TYR A 44 13.17 7.08 -13.56
C TYR A 44 12.21 6.30 -12.66
N ALA A 45 10.90 6.54 -12.81
CA ALA A 45 9.84 5.81 -12.11
C ALA A 45 9.93 4.30 -12.36
N TYR A 46 10.11 3.88 -13.61
CA TYR A 46 10.25 2.47 -13.97
C TYR A 46 11.48 1.83 -13.32
N ALA A 47 12.62 2.52 -13.31
CA ALA A 47 13.82 2.04 -12.62
C ALA A 47 13.60 1.85 -11.11
N LEU A 48 12.86 2.77 -10.47
CA LEU A 48 12.48 2.64 -9.06
C LEU A 48 11.50 1.48 -8.85
N ALA A 49 10.43 1.40 -9.66
CA ALA A 49 9.42 0.35 -9.56
C ALA A 49 10.04 -1.05 -9.74
N THR A 50 10.98 -1.21 -10.67
CA THR A 50 11.72 -2.45 -10.86
C THR A 50 12.57 -2.77 -9.64
N ARG A 51 13.50 -1.89 -9.28
CA ARG A 51 14.47 -2.15 -8.22
C ARG A 51 13.82 -2.43 -6.86
N TYR A 52 12.91 -1.56 -6.44
CA TYR A 52 12.25 -1.68 -5.13
C TYR A 52 11.11 -2.69 -5.16
N GLY A 53 10.47 -2.90 -6.31
CA GLY A 53 9.47 -3.94 -6.51
C GLY A 53 10.07 -5.35 -6.40
N GLU A 54 11.25 -5.60 -6.99
CA GLU A 54 12.00 -6.85 -6.81
C GLU A 54 12.33 -7.10 -5.33
N ALA A 55 12.81 -6.07 -4.61
CA ALA A 55 13.13 -6.20 -3.19
C ALA A 55 11.87 -6.51 -2.36
N SER A 56 10.72 -5.89 -2.67
CA SER A 56 9.47 -6.15 -1.96
C SER A 56 8.91 -7.54 -2.26
N ALA A 57 9.00 -8.00 -3.50
CA ALA A 57 8.57 -9.35 -3.92
C ALA A 57 9.45 -10.43 -3.28
N SER A 58 10.78 -10.24 -3.27
CA SER A 58 11.71 -11.18 -2.63
C SER A 58 11.45 -11.29 -1.13
N LEU A 59 11.27 -10.17 -0.43
CA LEU A 59 10.94 -10.18 1.00
C LEU A 59 9.61 -10.90 1.28
N ALA A 60 8.62 -10.77 0.38
CA ALA A 60 7.35 -11.48 0.50
C ALA A 60 7.50 -12.99 0.24
N ALA A 61 8.37 -13.40 -0.69
CA ALA A 61 8.69 -14.81 -0.92
C ALA A 61 9.35 -15.43 0.30
N ASP A 62 10.35 -14.75 0.89
CA ASP A 62 10.99 -15.20 2.12
C ASP A 62 9.99 -15.37 3.28
N MET A 63 9.04 -14.44 3.39
CA MET A 63 7.98 -14.52 4.42
C MET A 63 7.04 -15.67 4.16
N TYR A 64 6.65 -15.91 2.90
CA TYR A 64 5.80 -17.03 2.53
C TYR A 64 6.45 -18.37 2.91
N ASP A 65 7.72 -18.55 2.55
CA ASP A 65 8.48 -19.75 2.87
C ASP A 65 8.65 -19.94 4.39
N ALA A 66 8.85 -18.85 5.13
CA ALA A 66 8.91 -18.90 6.58
C ALA A 66 7.57 -19.34 7.22
N ILE A 67 6.42 -18.87 6.69
CA ILE A 67 5.10 -19.29 7.13
C ILE A 67 4.87 -20.78 6.83
N ALA A 68 5.23 -21.25 5.63
CA ALA A 68 5.12 -22.65 5.25
C ALA A 68 5.95 -23.55 6.17
N ALA A 69 7.22 -23.19 6.40
CA ALA A 69 8.13 -23.94 7.28
C ALA A 69 7.61 -24.02 8.73
N LEU A 70 7.12 -22.89 9.28
CA LEU A 70 6.54 -22.85 10.62
C LEU A 70 5.25 -23.68 10.73
N SER A 71 4.49 -23.77 9.65
CA SER A 71 3.28 -24.59 9.57
C SER A 71 3.58 -26.09 9.40
N GLY A 72 4.85 -26.47 9.19
CA GLY A 72 5.26 -27.86 8.95
C GLY A 72 4.85 -28.39 7.57
N VAL A 73 4.60 -27.50 6.61
CA VAL A 73 4.19 -27.85 5.25
C VAL A 73 5.42 -27.84 4.35
N SER A 74 5.62 -28.95 3.60
CA SER A 74 6.69 -29.05 2.61
C SER A 74 6.18 -28.63 1.25
N LEU A 75 6.62 -27.45 0.78
CA LEU A 75 6.19 -26.85 -0.48
C LEU A 75 7.40 -26.49 -1.34
N PRO A 76 7.20 -26.33 -2.67
CA PRO A 76 8.20 -25.69 -3.50
C PRO A 76 8.48 -24.28 -3.00
N PRO A 77 9.72 -23.76 -3.15
CA PRO A 77 10.04 -22.38 -2.77
C PRO A 77 9.05 -21.37 -3.38
N ALA A 78 8.77 -20.31 -2.64
CA ALA A 78 7.91 -19.26 -3.11
C ALA A 78 8.55 -18.56 -4.33
N VAL A 79 7.71 -18.26 -5.33
CA VAL A 79 8.11 -17.54 -6.53
C VAL A 79 7.76 -16.09 -6.37
N ALA A 80 8.74 -15.21 -6.48
CA ALA A 80 8.53 -13.77 -6.47
C ALA A 80 7.70 -13.34 -7.70
N ALA A 81 6.69 -12.51 -7.50
CA ALA A 81 5.89 -11.95 -8.58
C ALA A 81 6.70 -10.94 -9.39
N PRO A 82 6.38 -10.76 -10.68
CA PRO A 82 7.03 -9.75 -11.51
C PRO A 82 6.72 -8.34 -11.01
N THR A 83 7.65 -7.42 -11.25
CA THR A 83 7.46 -5.99 -10.97
C THR A 83 6.49 -5.37 -12.00
N ALA A 84 6.04 -4.14 -11.72
CA ALA A 84 5.17 -3.40 -12.63
C ALA A 84 5.81 -3.26 -14.02
N ALA A 85 5.03 -3.52 -15.06
CA ALA A 85 5.48 -3.34 -16.43
C ALA A 85 5.71 -1.85 -16.75
N TYR A 86 6.55 -1.58 -17.77
CA TYR A 86 6.81 -0.20 -18.22
C TYR A 86 5.51 0.54 -18.57
N GLY A 87 4.58 -0.13 -19.25
CA GLY A 87 3.29 0.46 -19.64
C GLY A 87 2.43 0.86 -18.43
N ASP A 88 2.38 0.02 -17.40
CA ASP A 88 1.63 0.32 -16.17
C ASP A 88 2.26 1.48 -15.40
N THR A 89 3.60 1.50 -15.35
CA THR A 89 4.34 2.61 -14.74
C THR A 89 4.10 3.92 -15.51
N ALA A 90 4.16 3.88 -16.85
CA ALA A 90 3.89 5.04 -17.68
C ALA A 90 2.46 5.57 -17.46
N ALA A 91 1.46 4.68 -17.48
CA ALA A 91 0.08 5.06 -17.23
C ALA A 91 -0.11 5.73 -15.85
N ALA A 92 0.52 5.18 -14.80
CA ALA A 92 0.47 5.76 -13.46
C ALA A 92 1.14 7.14 -13.40
N MET A 93 2.28 7.31 -14.06
CA MET A 93 2.99 8.60 -14.11
C MET A 93 2.21 9.66 -14.89
N TYR A 94 1.65 9.32 -16.06
CA TYR A 94 0.80 10.25 -16.82
C TYR A 94 -0.41 10.71 -15.98
N ALA A 95 -1.10 9.77 -15.31
CA ALA A 95 -2.27 10.08 -14.52
C ALA A 95 -1.97 11.00 -13.33
N THR A 96 -0.81 10.85 -12.69
CA THR A 96 -0.47 11.59 -11.47
C THR A 96 0.34 12.86 -11.73
N ALA A 97 1.23 12.88 -12.73
CA ALA A 97 1.97 14.09 -13.08
C ALA A 97 1.08 15.23 -13.56
N ALA A 98 -0.04 14.89 -14.23
CA ALA A 98 -1.05 15.88 -14.66
C ALA A 98 -1.67 16.68 -13.51
N SER A 99 -1.62 16.14 -12.27
CA SER A 99 -2.10 16.85 -11.07
C SER A 99 -1.13 17.92 -10.56
N GLY A 100 0.13 17.91 -11.01
CA GLY A 100 1.20 18.77 -10.52
C GLY A 100 1.66 18.50 -9.08
N SER A 101 1.20 17.40 -8.46
CA SER A 101 1.51 17.07 -7.07
C SER A 101 2.64 16.03 -6.96
N PRO A 102 3.83 16.41 -6.44
CA PRO A 102 4.91 15.49 -6.15
C PRO A 102 4.51 14.34 -5.23
N GLU A 103 3.62 14.61 -4.27
CA GLU A 103 3.12 13.63 -3.32
C GLU A 103 2.27 12.55 -4.00
N GLN A 104 1.43 12.93 -4.97
CA GLN A 104 0.62 11.96 -5.73
C GLN A 104 1.50 11.08 -6.62
N VAL A 105 2.52 11.65 -7.25
CA VAL A 105 3.50 10.88 -8.05
C VAL A 105 4.28 9.92 -7.16
N ALA A 106 4.75 10.38 -6.00
CA ALA A 106 5.45 9.53 -5.03
C ALA A 106 4.56 8.39 -4.52
N ALA A 107 3.30 8.69 -4.16
CA ALA A 107 2.34 7.67 -3.73
C ALA A 107 2.04 6.62 -4.82
N ALA A 108 2.02 7.03 -6.10
CA ALA A 108 1.87 6.11 -7.22
C ALA A 108 3.06 5.15 -7.32
N ILE A 109 4.29 5.62 -7.14
CA ILE A 109 5.49 4.76 -7.10
C ILE A 109 5.46 3.82 -5.90
N GLU A 110 5.14 4.31 -4.70
CA GLU A 110 5.01 3.49 -3.50
C GLU A 110 4.00 2.35 -3.72
N ARG A 111 2.87 2.63 -4.39
CA ARG A 111 1.91 1.61 -4.79
C ARG A 111 2.51 0.58 -5.75
N LEU A 112 3.18 1.01 -6.83
CA LEU A 112 3.78 0.11 -7.83
C LEU A 112 4.87 -0.78 -7.23
N VAL A 113 5.59 -0.30 -6.23
CA VAL A 113 6.60 -1.06 -5.47
C VAL A 113 5.96 -2.09 -4.54
N LYS A 114 4.81 -1.79 -3.99
CA LYS A 114 4.11 -2.67 -3.05
C LYS A 114 3.35 -3.81 -3.73
N LEU A 115 2.79 -3.58 -4.91
CA LEU A 115 2.00 -4.58 -5.64
C LEU A 115 2.69 -5.94 -5.78
N PRO A 116 3.97 -6.03 -6.20
CA PRO A 116 4.66 -7.31 -6.34
C PRO A 116 4.72 -8.14 -5.06
N SER A 117 4.79 -7.50 -3.88
CA SER A 117 4.78 -8.25 -2.61
C SER A 117 3.41 -8.89 -2.32
N ALA A 118 2.33 -8.17 -2.58
CA ALA A 118 0.98 -8.71 -2.43
C ALA A 118 0.71 -9.84 -3.43
N ASP A 119 1.11 -9.64 -4.69
CA ASP A 119 0.96 -10.64 -5.74
C ASP A 119 1.81 -11.89 -5.45
N THR A 120 3.02 -11.74 -4.91
CA THR A 120 3.86 -12.86 -4.45
C THR A 120 3.13 -13.72 -3.43
N MET A 121 2.56 -13.11 -2.38
CA MET A 121 1.81 -13.83 -1.37
C MET A 121 0.60 -14.57 -1.96
N LEU A 122 -0.20 -13.89 -2.78
CA LEU A 122 -1.44 -14.44 -3.33
C LEU A 122 -1.18 -15.52 -4.39
N GLN A 123 -0.23 -15.34 -5.30
CA GLN A 123 0.07 -16.33 -6.37
C GLN A 123 0.56 -17.64 -5.78
N ASN A 124 1.47 -17.59 -4.79
CA ASN A 124 1.93 -18.78 -4.10
C ASN A 124 0.80 -19.41 -3.26
N ALA A 125 -0.03 -18.62 -2.58
CA ALA A 125 -1.20 -19.13 -1.87
C ALA A 125 -2.20 -19.85 -2.77
N ILE A 126 -2.41 -19.38 -4.01
CA ILE A 126 -3.26 -20.03 -5.01
C ILE A 126 -2.62 -21.33 -5.47
N ARG A 127 -1.30 -21.35 -5.75
CA ARG A 127 -0.57 -22.56 -6.14
C ARG A 127 -0.71 -23.65 -5.10
N ASP A 128 -0.58 -23.27 -3.83
CA ASP A 128 -0.51 -24.21 -2.70
C ASP A 128 -1.85 -24.41 -1.98
N GLN A 129 -2.93 -23.85 -2.54
CA GLN A 129 -4.32 -23.96 -2.01
C GLN A 129 -4.44 -23.47 -0.56
N ALA A 130 -3.66 -22.45 -0.20
CA ALA A 130 -3.68 -21.87 1.13
C ALA A 130 -4.88 -20.91 1.30
N GLU A 131 -5.19 -20.58 2.55
CA GLU A 131 -6.06 -19.44 2.87
C GLU A 131 -5.25 -18.16 3.04
N PHE A 132 -5.88 -17.05 2.76
CA PHE A 132 -5.32 -15.72 3.01
C PHE A 132 -6.29 -14.85 3.78
N ALA A 133 -5.76 -13.87 4.53
CA ALA A 133 -6.52 -12.80 5.13
C ALA A 133 -5.80 -11.47 4.97
N TRP A 134 -6.58 -10.40 4.86
CA TRP A 134 -6.05 -9.04 4.87
C TRP A 134 -5.82 -8.60 6.31
N ILE A 135 -4.57 -8.28 6.65
CA ILE A 135 -4.22 -7.80 7.99
C ILE A 135 -3.93 -6.31 7.91
N PRO A 136 -4.82 -5.49 8.48
CA PRO A 136 -4.59 -4.06 8.61
C PRO A 136 -3.39 -3.77 9.52
N SER A 137 -2.65 -2.72 9.18
CA SER A 137 -1.52 -2.23 9.97
C SER A 137 -1.57 -0.71 10.05
N GLY A 138 -1.21 -0.15 11.22
CA GLY A 138 -1.22 1.29 11.44
C GLY A 138 -2.61 1.93 11.33
N ASP A 139 -2.67 3.16 10.82
CA ASP A 139 -3.90 3.92 10.56
C ASP A 139 -4.67 3.30 9.39
N THR A 140 -5.55 2.37 9.72
CA THR A 140 -6.25 1.55 8.74
C THR A 140 -7.41 2.32 8.13
N CYS A 141 -7.41 2.45 6.81
CA CYS A 141 -8.51 3.09 6.09
C CYS A 141 -9.77 2.20 6.03
N ALA A 142 -10.93 2.82 5.81
CA ALA A 142 -12.22 2.12 5.74
C ALA A 142 -12.26 1.00 4.69
N PHE A 143 -11.53 1.14 3.57
CA PHE A 143 -11.40 0.08 2.56
C PHE A 143 -10.69 -1.14 3.12
N CYS A 144 -9.54 -0.96 3.77
CA CYS A 144 -8.78 -2.07 4.37
C CYS A 144 -9.57 -2.76 5.48
N LEU A 145 -10.34 -2.03 6.29
CA LEU A 145 -11.25 -2.60 7.27
C LEU A 145 -12.34 -3.46 6.62
N ALA A 146 -12.95 -2.97 5.54
CA ALA A 146 -13.95 -3.72 4.79
C ALA A 146 -13.39 -5.01 4.14
N VAL A 147 -12.13 -5.00 3.72
CA VAL A 147 -11.46 -6.20 3.22
C VAL A 147 -11.11 -7.16 4.37
N ALA A 148 -10.59 -6.64 5.46
CA ALA A 148 -10.23 -7.42 6.66
C ALA A 148 -11.46 -8.07 7.33
N SER A 149 -12.64 -7.44 7.25
CA SER A 149 -13.89 -7.99 7.79
C SER A 149 -14.31 -9.31 7.15
N ARG A 150 -13.76 -9.64 5.97
CA ARG A 150 -14.05 -10.91 5.27
C ARG A 150 -13.38 -12.12 5.92
N GLY A 151 -12.38 -11.90 6.77
CA GLY A 151 -11.67 -12.96 7.44
C GLY A 151 -10.79 -13.80 6.51
N TRP A 152 -10.50 -15.02 6.93
CA TRP A 152 -9.76 -16.00 6.14
C TRP A 152 -10.59 -16.50 4.97
N GLN A 153 -9.99 -16.52 3.80
CA GLN A 153 -10.63 -16.94 2.55
C GLN A 153 -9.68 -17.86 1.77
N PRO A 154 -10.20 -18.88 1.08
CA PRO A 154 -9.39 -19.66 0.16
C PRO A 154 -8.81 -18.78 -0.95
N ALA A 155 -7.52 -18.90 -1.20
CA ALA A 155 -6.87 -18.20 -2.30
C ALA A 155 -7.38 -18.74 -3.64
N SER A 156 -7.78 -17.86 -4.55
CA SER A 156 -8.28 -18.24 -5.86
C SER A 156 -7.91 -17.21 -6.93
N LYS A 157 -7.86 -17.68 -8.20
CA LYS A 157 -7.59 -16.81 -9.36
C LYS A 157 -8.62 -15.67 -9.51
N LYS A 158 -9.85 -15.86 -9.01
CA LYS A 158 -10.90 -14.83 -9.02
C LYS A 158 -10.51 -13.64 -8.13
N ILE A 159 -9.81 -13.90 -7.05
CA ILE A 159 -9.37 -12.87 -6.10
C ILE A 159 -8.26 -12.01 -6.72
N LEU A 160 -7.32 -12.61 -7.45
CA LEU A 160 -6.32 -11.86 -8.21
C LEU A 160 -6.95 -10.93 -9.25
N LYS A 161 -7.94 -11.43 -9.99
CA LYS A 161 -8.68 -10.66 -11.00
C LYS A 161 -9.67 -9.66 -10.40
N GLY A 162 -10.10 -9.87 -9.17
CA GLY A 162 -11.10 -9.07 -8.48
C GLY A 162 -10.54 -7.81 -7.80
N GLY A 163 -9.27 -7.50 -8.01
CA GLY A 163 -8.73 -6.19 -7.73
C GLY A 163 -8.41 -5.87 -6.28
N HIS A 164 -8.21 -6.86 -5.39
CA HIS A 164 -7.73 -6.52 -4.04
C HIS A 164 -6.31 -5.93 -4.09
N ALA A 165 -5.42 -6.47 -4.92
CA ALA A 165 -4.11 -5.89 -5.18
C ALA A 165 -4.23 -4.56 -5.97
N GLU A 166 -5.19 -4.44 -6.89
CA GLU A 166 -5.42 -3.22 -7.67
C GLU A 166 -5.89 -2.03 -6.82
N HIS A 167 -6.48 -2.28 -5.64
CA HIS A 167 -6.97 -1.24 -4.73
C HIS A 167 -5.98 -0.88 -3.60
N ILE A 168 -4.78 -1.47 -3.59
CA ILE A 168 -3.72 -1.04 -2.67
C ILE A 168 -3.32 0.40 -3.01
N HIS A 169 -3.35 1.28 -2.02
CA HIS A 169 -2.85 2.65 -2.17
C HIS A 169 -1.46 2.82 -1.53
N GLY A 170 -0.70 3.83 -1.95
CA GLY A 170 0.69 4.02 -1.56
C GLY A 170 0.92 4.08 -0.05
N ASN A 171 0.10 4.84 0.66
CA ASN A 171 0.22 5.05 2.11
C ASN A 171 -0.42 3.94 2.97
N CYS A 172 -0.60 2.74 2.43
CA CYS A 172 -1.23 1.63 3.15
C CYS A 172 -0.20 0.58 3.53
N ASP A 173 -0.01 0.31 4.81
CA ASP A 173 0.90 -0.73 5.32
C ASP A 173 0.20 -2.10 5.52
N CYS A 174 -1.08 -2.18 5.15
CA CYS A 174 -1.82 -3.44 5.22
C CYS A 174 -1.27 -4.47 4.23
N MET A 175 -1.27 -5.75 4.62
CA MET A 175 -0.72 -6.84 3.82
C MET A 175 -1.56 -8.12 3.95
N PHE A 176 -1.46 -9.01 2.96
CA PHE A 176 -2.02 -10.35 3.05
C PHE A 176 -1.14 -11.24 3.92
N CYS A 177 -1.76 -11.94 4.85
CA CYS A 177 -1.15 -13.04 5.57
C CYS A 177 -1.74 -14.37 5.09
N ILE A 178 -0.97 -15.43 5.17
CA ILE A 178 -1.32 -16.75 4.65
C ILE A 178 -1.39 -17.75 5.80
N ARG A 179 -2.29 -18.73 5.70
CA ARG A 179 -2.28 -19.92 6.56
C ARG A 179 -2.55 -21.17 5.75
N PHE A 180 -2.00 -22.28 6.21
CA PHE A 180 -2.20 -23.61 5.61
C PHE A 180 -3.12 -24.50 6.44
N ASP A 181 -3.36 -24.13 7.69
CA ASP A 181 -4.25 -24.83 8.60
C ASP A 181 -5.36 -23.87 9.06
N PRO A 182 -6.66 -24.21 8.83
CA PRO A 182 -7.79 -23.39 9.25
C PRO A 182 -7.85 -23.10 10.76
N PHE A 183 -7.23 -23.95 11.57
CA PHE A 183 -7.19 -23.80 13.03
C PHE A 183 -5.97 -23.05 13.53
N SER A 184 -5.03 -22.69 12.65
CA SER A 184 -3.86 -21.92 13.05
C SER A 184 -4.24 -20.46 13.27
N ASP A 185 -3.97 -19.98 14.48
CA ASP A 185 -4.06 -18.55 14.79
C ASP A 185 -2.78 -17.87 14.30
N VAL A 186 -2.92 -17.05 13.27
CA VAL A 186 -1.81 -16.24 12.74
C VAL A 186 -1.79 -14.92 13.47
N ALA A 187 -0.68 -14.64 14.07
CA ALA A 187 -0.49 -13.47 14.90
C ALA A 187 -0.88 -12.16 14.22
N GLY A 188 -1.69 -11.39 14.91
CA GLY A 188 -2.21 -10.10 14.44
C GLY A 188 -3.61 -10.15 13.82
N TYR A 189 -4.18 -11.34 13.60
CA TYR A 189 -5.52 -11.45 13.04
C TYR A 189 -6.65 -11.48 14.09
N ASN A 190 -6.34 -11.41 15.38
CA ASN A 190 -7.32 -11.38 16.49
C ASN A 190 -8.36 -10.25 16.40
N ASN A 191 -8.19 -9.31 15.47
CA ASN A 191 -9.11 -8.21 15.23
C ASN A 191 -10.14 -8.49 14.10
N GLY A 192 -10.16 -9.67 13.49
CA GLY A 192 -11.07 -9.99 12.38
C GLY A 192 -12.53 -9.85 12.75
N GLU A 193 -12.93 -10.30 13.96
CA GLU A 193 -14.29 -10.13 14.48
C GLU A 193 -14.63 -8.66 14.68
N ARG A 194 -13.75 -7.89 15.30
CA ARG A 194 -13.93 -6.44 15.47
C ARG A 194 -14.10 -5.72 14.13
N TYR A 195 -13.33 -6.08 13.10
CA TYR A 195 -13.48 -5.47 11.78
C TYR A 195 -14.81 -5.86 11.12
N ARG A 196 -15.28 -7.08 11.37
CA ARG A 196 -16.61 -7.54 10.92
C ARG A 196 -17.71 -6.73 11.60
N GLU A 197 -17.67 -6.60 12.92
CA GLU A 197 -18.63 -5.76 13.67
C GLU A 197 -18.64 -4.33 13.13
N MET A 198 -17.46 -3.70 12.97
CA MET A 198 -17.38 -2.34 12.40
C MET A 198 -17.95 -2.22 10.99
N TYR A 199 -17.81 -3.28 10.17
CA TYR A 199 -18.37 -3.30 8.83
C TYR A 199 -19.89 -3.54 8.84
N ASP A 200 -20.36 -4.40 9.72
CA ASP A 200 -21.79 -4.74 9.84
C ASP A 200 -22.59 -3.58 10.42
N ASP A 201 -22.02 -2.83 11.36
CA ASP A 201 -22.57 -1.59 11.93
C ASP A 201 -22.53 -0.38 10.97
N ALA A 202 -21.83 -0.51 9.84
CA ALA A 202 -21.77 0.57 8.88
C ALA A 202 -23.09 0.69 8.08
N GLU A 203 -23.58 1.92 7.94
CA GLU A 203 -24.79 2.22 7.20
C GLU A 203 -24.61 2.03 5.69
N GLY A 204 -25.63 1.47 5.05
CA GLY A 204 -25.68 1.29 3.61
C GLY A 204 -26.06 -0.12 3.17
N ARG A 205 -26.54 -0.24 1.92
CA ARG A 205 -27.00 -1.50 1.34
C ARG A 205 -25.90 -2.20 0.54
N SER A 206 -24.96 -1.43 -0.02
CA SER A 206 -23.83 -1.95 -0.78
C SER A 206 -22.52 -1.84 0.00
N SER A 207 -21.49 -2.63 -0.40
CA SER A 207 -20.15 -2.49 0.17
C SER A 207 -19.57 -1.08 0.01
N VAL A 208 -19.90 -0.41 -1.10
CA VAL A 208 -19.48 0.97 -1.35
C VAL A 208 -20.13 1.94 -0.37
N ASP A 209 -21.43 1.79 -0.09
CA ASP A 209 -22.13 2.62 0.88
C ASP A 209 -21.56 2.43 2.28
N LYS A 210 -21.31 1.17 2.68
CA LYS A 210 -20.72 0.84 3.97
C LYS A 210 -19.32 1.42 4.13
N ILE A 211 -18.44 1.29 3.12
CA ILE A 211 -17.11 1.90 3.12
C ILE A 211 -17.21 3.42 3.24
N ASN A 212 -18.12 4.05 2.51
CA ASN A 212 -18.31 5.50 2.58
C ASN A 212 -18.88 5.94 3.94
N SER A 213 -19.75 5.14 4.55
CA SER A 213 -20.23 5.37 5.92
C SER A 213 -19.09 5.31 6.93
N MET A 214 -18.23 4.28 6.86
CA MET A 214 -17.05 4.18 7.70
C MET A 214 -16.08 5.35 7.49
N ARG A 215 -15.85 5.78 6.23
CA ARG A 215 -15.01 6.96 5.93
C ARG A 215 -15.55 8.22 6.59
N ARG A 216 -16.87 8.45 6.55
CA ARG A 216 -17.49 9.60 7.22
C ARG A 216 -17.31 9.55 8.73
N LYS A 217 -17.52 8.39 9.35
CA LYS A 217 -17.29 8.20 10.80
C LYS A 217 -15.83 8.47 11.17
N PHE A 218 -14.86 7.94 10.44
CA PHE A 218 -13.43 8.20 10.67
C PHE A 218 -13.08 9.68 10.48
N TYR A 219 -13.62 10.31 9.43
CA TYR A 219 -13.41 11.74 9.23
C TYR A 219 -13.98 12.57 10.40
N GLN A 220 -15.17 12.24 10.87
CA GLN A 220 -15.80 12.93 12.02
C GLN A 220 -14.98 12.75 13.31
N GLN A 221 -14.47 11.55 13.56
CA GLN A 221 -13.66 11.24 14.75
C GLN A 221 -12.31 11.97 14.75
N ASN A 222 -11.73 12.18 13.56
CA ASN A 222 -10.40 12.77 13.39
C ASN A 222 -10.47 14.17 12.75
N SER A 223 -11.64 14.81 12.72
CA SER A 223 -11.86 16.08 11.98
C SER A 223 -10.96 17.20 12.45
N ASP A 224 -10.70 17.31 13.75
CA ASP A 224 -9.89 18.39 14.32
C ASP A 224 -8.42 18.24 13.95
N GLU A 225 -7.89 17.01 13.99
CA GLU A 225 -6.54 16.71 13.57
C GLU A 225 -6.35 16.90 12.07
N ILE A 226 -7.27 16.39 11.25
CA ILE A 226 -7.26 16.56 9.79
C ILE A 226 -7.33 18.05 9.42
N ASN A 227 -8.17 18.83 10.10
CA ASN A 227 -8.31 20.26 9.86
C ASN A 227 -7.06 21.03 10.34
N ALA A 228 -6.40 20.62 11.42
CA ALA A 228 -5.13 21.17 11.87
C ALA A 228 -4.01 20.92 10.86
N GLN A 229 -3.91 19.69 10.33
CA GLN A 229 -2.94 19.34 9.29
C GLN A 229 -3.17 20.13 7.99
N LYS A 230 -4.43 20.31 7.56
CA LYS A 230 -4.78 21.12 6.39
C LYS A 230 -4.40 22.60 6.58
N ARG A 231 -4.65 23.17 7.75
CA ARG A 231 -4.23 24.55 8.07
C ARG A 231 -2.73 24.70 8.01
N SER A 232 -1.97 23.83 8.68
CA SER A 232 -0.51 23.85 8.65
C SER A 232 0.06 23.70 7.22
N ALA A 233 -0.52 22.81 6.40
CA ALA A 233 -0.10 22.65 5.00
C ALA A 233 -0.39 23.91 4.17
N TYR A 234 -1.52 24.56 4.40
CA TYR A 234 -1.90 25.83 3.74
C TYR A 234 -0.96 26.98 4.12
N GLU A 235 -0.63 27.10 5.42
CA GLU A 235 0.31 28.10 5.92
C GLU A 235 1.70 27.94 5.32
N LYS A 236 2.24 26.73 5.31
CA LYS A 236 3.53 26.41 4.68
C LYS A 236 3.55 26.72 3.18
N ARG A 237 2.43 26.51 2.49
CA ARG A 237 2.32 26.86 1.07
C ARG A 237 2.35 28.37 0.88
N ARG A 238 1.58 29.10 1.67
CA ARG A 238 1.58 30.57 1.63
C ARG A 238 2.96 31.19 1.92
N GLU A 239 3.67 30.65 2.91
CA GLU A 239 5.03 31.09 3.24
C GLU A 239 5.99 30.87 2.06
N ARG A 240 5.89 29.74 1.37
CA ARG A 240 6.70 29.47 0.17
C ARG A 240 6.35 30.40 -0.99
N GLU A 241 5.07 30.68 -1.19
CA GLU A 241 4.61 31.60 -2.25
C GLU A 241 5.04 33.03 -1.97
N SER A 242 5.02 33.50 -0.71
CA SER A 242 5.51 34.84 -0.34
C SER A 242 7.04 34.97 -0.45
N SER A 243 7.80 33.96 -0.01
CA SER A 243 9.27 33.96 -0.15
C SER A 243 9.71 33.95 -1.62
N ALA A 244 9.02 33.19 -2.48
CA ALA A 244 9.29 33.18 -3.90
C ALA A 244 8.95 34.52 -4.60
N ALA A 245 7.94 35.24 -4.13
CA ALA A 245 7.59 36.56 -4.63
C ALA A 245 8.61 37.64 -4.23
N GLU A 246 9.16 37.56 -3.01
CA GLU A 246 10.21 38.46 -2.52
C GLU A 246 11.55 38.24 -3.24
N GLU A 247 11.91 37.00 -3.56
CA GLU A 247 13.13 36.68 -4.34
C GLU A 247 12.99 37.09 -5.80
N GLY A 248 11.78 37.10 -6.38
CA GLY A 248 11.52 37.53 -7.76
C GLY A 248 11.58 39.04 -7.95
N ASP A 249 11.30 39.85 -6.93
CA ASP A 249 11.34 41.33 -7.00
C ASP A 249 12.76 41.89 -6.75
N ALA A 250 13.64 41.11 -6.11
CA ALA A 250 15.01 41.50 -5.83
C ALA A 250 15.98 41.38 -7.03
N GLY A 251 15.51 40.91 -8.20
CA GLY A 251 16.35 40.53 -9.34
C GLY A 251 16.27 41.42 -10.59
N THR A 252 15.67 42.63 -10.52
CA THR A 252 15.63 43.53 -11.70
C THR A 252 16.40 44.81 -11.38
N PRO A 253 17.62 44.99 -11.93
CA PRO A 253 18.36 46.27 -11.89
C PRO A 253 17.82 47.24 -12.95
#